data_149c6b37221b2d99c1e62665d8ee7b38
#
_entry.id   149c6b37221b2d99c1e62665d8ee7b38
#
_cell.length_a   1.000
_cell.length_b   1.000
_cell.length_c   1.000
_cell.angle_alpha   90.00
_cell.angle_beta   90.00
_cell.angle_gamma   90.00
#
_symmetry.space_group_name_H-M   'P 1'
#
loop_
_entity.id
_entity.type
_entity.pdbx_description
1 polymer ?
#
loop_
_entity_poly.entity_id
_entity_poly.type
_entity_poly.pdbx_seq_one_letter_code
_entity_poly.pdbx_strand_id
1 'polypeptide(L)'
;MAKRIQFRAHGGPEVLEYVDYQPAEPGPQQVRVSNKAIGLNFIDTYYRSGLYAPPALPSGVGAEGAGIVEAVGSEVTRFKVGDRVAYGSGPLGAYSDVHVLPEANLVHLPDAISFETAAGVMLKGLTVQYLLRQTYELKGGETILFHAAAGGVGLLACQWAKALGVKLIGTVSSKAKADLAKAHGAWETIDYSHENVAQRVLELTDGKKVPVVYDGVGKDTWPASLDSVAPRGLLVSFGNASGAVEGVNLGILAAKGSLYVTRPTLATYANNAENLQRMADELFGMITSGKLKVDISQRYSLADAAKAQTELSARRTTGSTVLLP
;
A
#
# COMPACT_ATOMS: atom_id res chain seq x y z
N MET A 1 -16.58 14.23 22.41
CA MET A 1 -16.89 14.17 20.96
C MET A 1 -15.72 13.48 20.26
N ALA A 2 -16.01 12.67 19.24
CA ALA A 2 -14.96 12.03 18.46
C ALA A 2 -14.25 13.06 17.56
N LYS A 3 -13.01 12.80 17.20
CA LYS A 3 -12.18 13.64 16.32
C LYS A 3 -11.98 12.95 14.98
N ARG A 4 -11.83 13.75 13.90
CA ARG A 4 -11.42 13.27 12.59
C ARG A 4 -10.62 14.31 11.83
N ILE A 5 -9.91 13.82 10.81
CA ILE A 5 -9.33 14.68 9.76
C ILE A 5 -10.30 14.71 8.57
N GLN A 6 -10.52 15.91 8.06
CA GLN A 6 -11.28 16.16 6.83
C GLN A 6 -10.60 17.21 5.97
N PHE A 7 -11.04 17.35 4.71
CA PHE A 7 -10.66 18.47 3.84
C PHE A 7 -11.87 18.95 3.03
N ARG A 8 -11.92 20.27 2.75
CA ARG A 8 -13.03 20.94 2.03
C ARG A 8 -12.67 21.29 0.60
N ALA A 9 -11.38 21.34 0.29
CA ALA A 9 -10.85 21.64 -1.03
C ALA A 9 -9.58 20.82 -1.25
N HIS A 10 -9.25 20.53 -2.51
CA HIS A 10 -7.98 19.91 -2.83
C HIS A 10 -6.81 20.87 -2.60
N GLY A 11 -5.66 20.33 -2.21
CA GLY A 11 -4.47 21.14 -1.95
C GLY A 11 -3.31 20.35 -1.34
N GLY A 12 -2.37 21.08 -0.76
CA GLY A 12 -1.28 20.53 0.02
C GLY A 12 -1.75 20.04 1.41
N PRO A 13 -0.82 19.57 2.27
CA PRO A 13 -1.18 19.08 3.62
C PRO A 13 -1.93 20.08 4.50
N GLU A 14 -1.79 21.37 4.21
CA GLU A 14 -2.45 22.48 4.93
C GLU A 14 -3.97 22.49 4.82
N VAL A 15 -4.56 21.79 3.85
CA VAL A 15 -6.03 21.71 3.72
C VAL A 15 -6.65 20.70 4.67
N LEU A 16 -5.85 19.94 5.42
CA LEU A 16 -6.31 18.96 6.39
C LEU A 16 -6.74 19.64 7.68
N GLU A 17 -8.01 19.47 8.03
CA GLU A 17 -8.63 20.03 9.23
C GLU A 17 -8.84 18.93 10.29
N TYR A 18 -8.37 19.15 11.51
CA TYR A 18 -8.68 18.30 12.67
C TYR A 18 -9.91 18.83 13.37
N VAL A 19 -11.02 18.13 13.30
CA VAL A 19 -12.32 18.63 13.74
C VAL A 19 -13.06 17.66 14.65
N ASP A 20 -13.94 18.21 15.50
CA ASP A 20 -14.96 17.44 16.20
C ASP A 20 -16.02 16.94 15.23
N TYR A 21 -16.53 15.73 15.45
CA TYR A 21 -17.66 15.21 14.71
C TYR A 21 -18.48 14.22 15.53
N GLN A 22 -19.73 14.00 15.09
CA GLN A 22 -20.60 12.99 15.63
C GLN A 22 -20.52 11.76 14.69
N PRO A 23 -19.97 10.61 15.14
CA PRO A 23 -20.00 9.39 14.34
C PRO A 23 -21.44 8.99 14.01
N ALA A 24 -21.68 8.58 12.77
CA ALA A 24 -22.98 8.06 12.36
C ALA A 24 -23.28 6.72 13.04
N GLU A 25 -24.55 6.41 13.23
CA GLU A 25 -24.97 5.05 13.54
C GLU A 25 -24.71 4.15 12.32
N PRO A 26 -24.29 2.89 12.53
CA PRO A 26 -24.04 1.98 11.42
C PRO A 26 -25.37 1.63 10.73
N GLY A 27 -25.37 1.74 9.40
CA GLY A 27 -26.47 1.22 8.56
C GLY A 27 -26.56 -0.32 8.64
N PRO A 28 -27.58 -0.94 8.01
CA PRO A 28 -27.87 -2.37 8.20
C PRO A 28 -26.66 -3.30 8.04
N GLN A 29 -25.82 -3.09 7.03
CA GLN A 29 -24.64 -3.92 6.73
C GLN A 29 -23.33 -3.24 7.12
N GLN A 30 -23.37 -2.26 8.02
CA GLN A 30 -22.20 -1.49 8.44
C GLN A 30 -21.80 -1.82 9.87
N VAL A 31 -20.53 -1.61 10.15
CA VAL A 31 -19.89 -1.77 11.44
C VAL A 31 -19.26 -0.44 11.84
N ARG A 32 -19.44 -0.03 13.09
CA ARG A 32 -18.74 1.10 13.68
C ARG A 32 -17.53 0.59 14.46
N VAL A 33 -16.35 1.08 14.07
CA VAL A 33 -15.06 0.67 14.61
C VAL A 33 -14.44 1.82 15.40
N SER A 34 -14.13 1.60 16.68
CA SER A 34 -13.26 2.47 17.47
C SER A 34 -11.81 2.19 17.06
N ASN A 35 -11.20 3.08 16.29
CA ASN A 35 -9.83 2.94 15.83
C ASN A 35 -8.84 2.96 16.99
N LYS A 36 -7.84 2.08 16.95
CA LYS A 36 -6.71 2.05 17.89
C LYS A 36 -5.40 2.43 17.20
N ALA A 37 -5.35 2.27 15.88
CA ALA A 37 -4.28 2.76 15.02
C ALA A 37 -4.81 2.93 13.60
N ILE A 38 -4.24 3.86 12.86
CA ILE A 38 -4.65 4.27 11.52
C ILE A 38 -3.42 4.23 10.63
N GLY A 39 -3.50 3.62 9.45
CA GLY A 39 -2.41 3.56 8.50
C GLY A 39 -2.34 4.83 7.63
N LEU A 40 -1.12 5.29 7.37
CA LEU A 40 -0.86 6.40 6.46
C LEU A 40 -0.26 5.87 5.16
N ASN A 41 -0.82 6.30 4.02
CA ASN A 41 -0.47 5.80 2.70
C ASN A 41 -0.37 6.92 1.65
N PHE A 42 0.38 6.68 0.57
CA PHE A 42 0.47 7.62 -0.55
C PHE A 42 -0.90 7.90 -1.21
N ILE A 43 -1.78 6.91 -1.27
CA ILE A 43 -3.12 7.10 -1.84
C ILE A 43 -3.94 8.18 -1.11
N ASP A 44 -3.71 8.37 0.17
CA ASP A 44 -4.36 9.40 0.97
C ASP A 44 -3.99 10.80 0.46
N THR A 45 -2.75 10.96 0.00
CA THR A 45 -2.28 12.21 -0.63
C THR A 45 -2.90 12.42 -2.00
N TYR A 46 -3.24 11.36 -2.74
CA TYR A 46 -3.87 11.46 -4.07
C TYR A 46 -5.30 11.99 -3.96
N TYR A 47 -6.06 11.55 -2.96
CA TYR A 47 -7.40 12.08 -2.69
C TYR A 47 -7.34 13.54 -2.23
N ARG A 48 -6.44 13.85 -1.31
CA ARG A 48 -6.27 15.21 -0.82
C ARG A 48 -5.87 16.20 -1.93
N SER A 49 -4.92 15.81 -2.80
CA SER A 49 -4.41 16.68 -3.87
C SER A 49 -5.32 16.78 -5.10
N GLY A 50 -6.34 15.93 -5.20
CA GLY A 50 -7.25 15.89 -6.34
C GLY A 50 -6.79 15.02 -7.51
N LEU A 51 -5.68 14.27 -7.36
CA LEU A 51 -5.31 13.25 -8.35
C LEU A 51 -6.38 12.16 -8.46
N TYR A 52 -7.01 11.82 -7.33
CA TYR A 52 -8.20 10.97 -7.26
C TYR A 52 -9.36 11.78 -6.67
N ALA A 53 -10.52 11.70 -7.31
CA ALA A 53 -11.71 12.38 -6.81
C ALA A 53 -12.29 11.63 -5.60
N PRO A 54 -12.52 12.30 -4.46
CA PRO A 54 -13.33 11.74 -3.39
C PRO A 54 -14.80 11.74 -3.79
N PRO A 55 -15.67 10.92 -3.16
CA PRO A 55 -17.10 10.86 -3.48
C PRO A 55 -17.81 12.21 -3.29
N ALA A 56 -17.39 13.01 -2.33
CA ALA A 56 -17.94 14.34 -2.04
C ALA A 56 -16.94 15.18 -1.22
N LEU A 57 -17.16 16.49 -1.17
CA LEU A 57 -16.50 17.43 -0.26
C LEU A 57 -17.54 18.07 0.69
N PRO A 58 -17.25 18.26 1.97
CA PRO A 58 -16.03 17.86 2.69
C PRO A 58 -15.86 16.34 2.73
N SER A 59 -14.62 15.87 2.55
CA SER A 59 -14.28 14.44 2.60
C SER A 59 -13.45 14.11 3.84
N GLY A 60 -13.62 12.89 4.37
CA GLY A 60 -12.64 12.26 5.24
C GLY A 60 -11.40 11.81 4.46
N VAL A 61 -10.38 11.37 5.17
CA VAL A 61 -9.10 10.89 4.63
C VAL A 61 -8.80 9.48 5.16
N GLY A 62 -8.07 8.71 4.35
CA GLY A 62 -7.58 7.38 4.74
C GLY A 62 -8.59 6.26 4.53
N ALA A 63 -8.05 5.06 4.31
CA ALA A 63 -8.82 3.84 4.10
C ALA A 63 -8.19 2.61 4.81
N GLU A 64 -7.25 2.85 5.73
CA GLU A 64 -6.55 1.79 6.48
C GLU A 64 -6.60 2.06 7.97
N GLY A 65 -6.94 1.04 8.76
CA GLY A 65 -6.94 1.12 10.21
C GLY A 65 -7.16 -0.23 10.88
N ALA A 66 -7.05 -0.22 12.21
CA ALA A 66 -7.36 -1.35 13.04
C ALA A 66 -7.94 -0.88 14.38
N GLY A 67 -8.88 -1.64 14.92
CA GLY A 67 -9.57 -1.25 16.12
C GLY A 67 -10.52 -2.33 16.65
N ILE A 68 -11.48 -1.87 17.43
CA ILE A 68 -12.48 -2.72 18.09
C ILE A 68 -13.86 -2.34 17.58
N VAL A 69 -14.67 -3.32 17.27
CA VAL A 69 -16.07 -3.14 16.90
C VAL A 69 -16.85 -2.53 18.08
N GLU A 70 -17.43 -1.36 17.86
CA GLU A 70 -18.19 -0.61 18.86
C GLU A 70 -19.71 -0.79 18.72
N ALA A 71 -20.18 -0.90 17.46
CA ALA A 71 -21.58 -1.16 17.12
C ALA A 71 -21.67 -1.86 15.77
N VAL A 72 -22.77 -2.60 15.56
CA VAL A 72 -23.07 -3.31 14.32
C VAL A 72 -24.49 -3.01 13.85
N GLY A 73 -24.69 -2.94 12.54
CA GLY A 73 -25.99 -2.81 11.91
C GLY A 73 -26.80 -4.11 11.99
N SER A 74 -28.09 -4.01 11.75
CA SER A 74 -29.06 -5.10 11.94
C SER A 74 -28.86 -6.33 11.03
N GLU A 75 -28.15 -6.19 9.92
CA GLU A 75 -27.88 -7.26 8.95
C GLU A 75 -26.44 -7.76 9.01
N VAL A 76 -25.61 -7.21 9.92
CA VAL A 76 -24.23 -7.67 10.11
C VAL A 76 -24.23 -9.07 10.71
N THR A 77 -23.52 -9.98 10.07
CA THR A 77 -23.45 -11.39 10.47
C THR A 77 -22.03 -11.87 10.81
N ARG A 78 -21.02 -11.17 10.31
CA ARG A 78 -19.63 -11.59 10.45
C ARG A 78 -18.95 -11.06 11.71
N PHE A 79 -19.46 -10.00 12.30
CA PHE A 79 -18.82 -9.31 13.43
C PHE A 79 -19.82 -9.02 14.54
N LYS A 80 -19.30 -8.89 15.77
CA LYS A 80 -20.03 -8.46 16.96
C LYS A 80 -19.22 -7.42 17.75
N VAL A 81 -19.90 -6.68 18.62
CA VAL A 81 -19.27 -5.73 19.53
C VAL A 81 -18.16 -6.41 20.33
N GLY A 82 -17.01 -5.75 20.41
CA GLY A 82 -15.80 -6.25 21.07
C GLY A 82 -14.82 -6.99 20.16
N ASP A 83 -15.21 -7.36 18.95
CA ASP A 83 -14.29 -8.03 18.01
C ASP A 83 -13.14 -7.11 17.61
N ARG A 84 -11.95 -7.69 17.53
CA ARG A 84 -10.74 -7.04 16.98
C ARG A 84 -10.79 -7.12 15.46
N VAL A 85 -10.66 -5.99 14.80
CA VAL A 85 -10.77 -5.90 13.34
C VAL A 85 -9.68 -5.04 12.73
N ALA A 86 -9.42 -5.28 11.44
CA ALA A 86 -8.56 -4.44 10.62
C ALA A 86 -9.18 -4.26 9.23
N TYR A 87 -8.78 -3.20 8.54
CA TYR A 87 -9.22 -2.90 7.19
C TYR A 87 -8.13 -2.15 6.42
N GLY A 88 -8.07 -2.33 5.10
CA GLY A 88 -7.11 -1.67 4.20
C GLY A 88 -7.79 -1.19 2.92
N SER A 89 -9.12 -1.12 2.92
CA SER A 89 -9.94 -0.64 1.80
C SER A 89 -11.30 -0.19 2.33
N GLY A 90 -12.11 0.44 1.46
CA GLY A 90 -13.46 0.88 1.82
C GLY A 90 -13.63 2.38 1.68
N PRO A 91 -14.67 2.95 2.30
CA PRO A 91 -14.92 4.38 2.26
C PRO A 91 -13.79 5.17 2.92
N LEU A 92 -13.55 6.40 2.42
CA LEU A 92 -12.62 7.33 3.05
C LEU A 92 -13.14 7.78 4.41
N GLY A 93 -12.23 7.99 5.37
CA GLY A 93 -12.58 8.46 6.71
C GLY A 93 -11.86 7.72 7.84
N ALA A 94 -10.89 6.84 7.51
CA ALA A 94 -10.11 6.13 8.52
C ALA A 94 -9.33 7.05 9.46
N TYR A 95 -8.98 8.29 9.02
CA TYR A 95 -8.33 9.28 9.88
C TYR A 95 -9.32 9.86 10.89
N SER A 96 -9.77 9.03 11.80
CA SER A 96 -10.78 9.37 12.81
C SER A 96 -10.68 8.45 14.03
N ASP A 97 -11.16 8.91 15.18
CA ASP A 97 -11.31 8.07 16.37
C ASP A 97 -12.24 6.90 16.12
N VAL A 98 -13.27 7.13 15.30
CA VAL A 98 -14.34 6.15 15.01
C VAL A 98 -14.60 6.15 13.51
N HIS A 99 -14.67 4.97 12.89
CA HIS A 99 -14.99 4.83 11.48
C HIS A 99 -16.16 3.89 11.27
N VAL A 100 -17.09 4.28 10.35
CA VAL A 100 -18.23 3.45 9.96
C VAL A 100 -18.02 2.95 8.53
N LEU A 101 -18.02 1.63 8.35
CA LEU A 101 -17.75 1.03 7.04
C LEU A 101 -18.52 -0.29 6.87
N PRO A 102 -18.74 -0.75 5.61
CA PRO A 102 -19.40 -2.04 5.37
C PRO A 102 -18.62 -3.20 5.98
N GLU A 103 -19.33 -4.19 6.54
CA GLU A 103 -18.70 -5.40 7.09
C GLU A 103 -17.84 -6.14 6.05
N ALA A 104 -18.15 -6.01 4.76
CA ALA A 104 -17.39 -6.62 3.68
C ALA A 104 -15.94 -6.08 3.55
N ASN A 105 -15.65 -4.91 4.09
CA ASN A 105 -14.31 -4.31 4.09
C ASN A 105 -13.48 -4.65 5.33
N LEU A 106 -14.05 -5.37 6.29
CA LEU A 106 -13.39 -5.75 7.53
C LEU A 106 -12.87 -7.19 7.50
N VAL A 107 -11.75 -7.41 8.20
CA VAL A 107 -11.24 -8.74 8.52
C VAL A 107 -11.07 -8.88 10.02
N HIS A 108 -11.21 -10.12 10.52
CA HIS A 108 -10.86 -10.45 11.90
C HIS A 108 -9.36 -10.30 12.12
N LEU A 109 -8.97 -9.59 13.17
CA LEU A 109 -7.56 -9.39 13.53
C LEU A 109 -7.15 -10.41 14.60
N PRO A 110 -6.20 -11.32 14.31
CA PRO A 110 -5.69 -12.26 15.30
C PRO A 110 -5.09 -11.56 16.54
N ASP A 111 -5.25 -12.16 17.72
CA ASP A 111 -4.74 -11.59 18.98
C ASP A 111 -3.22 -11.41 18.99
N ALA A 112 -2.49 -12.26 18.27
CA ALA A 112 -1.04 -12.18 18.13
C ALA A 112 -0.54 -10.94 17.36
N ILE A 113 -1.43 -10.21 16.67
CA ILE A 113 -1.07 -9.02 15.88
C ILE A 113 -1.60 -7.77 16.58
N SER A 114 -0.72 -6.81 16.85
CA SER A 114 -1.11 -5.52 17.44
C SER A 114 -1.91 -4.66 16.47
N PHE A 115 -2.71 -3.73 16.99
CA PHE A 115 -3.45 -2.77 16.15
C PHE A 115 -2.52 -1.90 15.31
N GLU A 116 -1.39 -1.45 15.85
CA GLU A 116 -0.40 -0.68 15.09
C GLU A 116 0.20 -1.50 13.94
N THR A 117 0.56 -2.75 14.21
CA THR A 117 1.05 -3.66 13.16
C THR A 117 0.00 -3.83 12.06
N ALA A 118 -1.24 -4.08 12.43
CA ALA A 118 -2.34 -4.23 11.48
C ALA A 118 -2.57 -2.94 10.66
N ALA A 119 -2.70 -1.80 11.32
CA ALA A 119 -2.89 -0.50 10.66
C ALA A 119 -1.70 -0.11 9.77
N GLY A 120 -0.50 -0.57 10.09
CA GLY A 120 0.70 -0.32 9.27
C GLY A 120 0.86 -1.25 8.08
N VAL A 121 0.06 -2.33 7.96
CA VAL A 121 0.30 -3.38 6.99
C VAL A 121 -0.90 -3.78 6.13
N MET A 122 -2.14 -3.50 6.54
CA MET A 122 -3.31 -4.01 5.81
C MET A 122 -3.31 -3.59 4.33
N LEU A 123 -3.28 -2.29 4.04
CA LEU A 123 -3.27 -1.81 2.65
C LEU A 123 -1.99 -2.25 1.92
N LYS A 124 -0.84 -2.07 2.56
CA LYS A 124 0.48 -2.36 1.97
C LYS A 124 0.68 -3.86 1.76
N GLY A 125 0.37 -4.66 2.77
CA GLY A 125 0.53 -6.12 2.74
C GLY A 125 -0.45 -6.79 1.77
N LEU A 126 -1.72 -6.38 1.76
CA LEU A 126 -2.68 -6.85 0.76
C LEU A 126 -2.26 -6.43 -0.66
N THR A 127 -1.63 -5.25 -0.81
CA THR A 127 -1.04 -4.83 -2.09
C THR A 127 0.07 -5.79 -2.50
N VAL A 128 1.02 -6.11 -1.64
CA VAL A 128 2.08 -7.07 -1.93
C VAL A 128 1.51 -8.45 -2.24
N GLN A 129 0.51 -8.90 -1.48
CA GLN A 129 -0.13 -10.18 -1.69
C GLN A 129 -0.69 -10.29 -3.11
N TYR A 130 -1.54 -9.35 -3.57
CA TYR A 130 -2.08 -9.47 -4.91
C TYR A 130 -1.04 -9.25 -6.01
N LEU A 131 -0.06 -8.37 -5.80
CA LEU A 131 1.00 -8.14 -6.77
C LEU A 131 1.81 -9.41 -7.04
N LEU A 132 2.28 -10.07 -5.98
CA LEU A 132 3.20 -11.20 -6.07
C LEU A 132 2.50 -12.56 -6.23
N ARG A 133 1.22 -12.66 -5.83
CA ARG A 133 0.49 -13.93 -5.78
C ARG A 133 -0.62 -14.04 -6.83
N GLN A 134 -1.11 -12.92 -7.37
CA GLN A 134 -2.28 -12.92 -8.25
C GLN A 134 -2.06 -12.14 -9.56
N THR A 135 -1.44 -10.95 -9.54
CA THR A 135 -1.19 -10.16 -10.77
C THR A 135 -0.12 -10.81 -11.62
N TYR A 136 0.99 -11.20 -11.02
CA TYR A 136 1.99 -12.09 -11.59
C TYR A 136 2.33 -13.13 -10.52
N GLU A 137 1.85 -14.34 -10.70
CA GLU A 137 2.05 -15.42 -9.73
C GLU A 137 3.50 -15.89 -9.73
N LEU A 138 4.28 -15.41 -8.76
CA LEU A 138 5.66 -15.83 -8.57
C LEU A 138 5.72 -17.26 -8.04
N LYS A 139 6.58 -18.07 -8.67
CA LYS A 139 6.70 -19.51 -8.37
C LYS A 139 8.01 -19.89 -7.67
N GLY A 140 8.95 -18.94 -7.57
CA GLY A 140 10.29 -19.15 -7.03
C GLY A 140 11.34 -19.31 -8.12
N GLY A 141 12.53 -18.73 -7.87
CA GLY A 141 13.65 -18.73 -8.80
C GLY A 141 13.69 -17.56 -9.79
N GLU A 142 12.59 -16.81 -9.95
CA GLU A 142 12.54 -15.63 -10.81
C GLU A 142 13.40 -14.49 -10.25
N THR A 143 13.91 -13.64 -11.16
CA THR A 143 14.46 -12.32 -10.81
C THR A 143 13.47 -11.26 -11.22
N ILE A 144 13.10 -10.35 -10.32
CA ILE A 144 12.09 -9.30 -10.52
C ILE A 144 12.67 -7.92 -10.20
N LEU A 145 12.08 -6.86 -10.78
CA LEU A 145 12.39 -5.48 -10.42
C LEU A 145 11.23 -4.88 -9.61
N PHE A 146 11.54 -4.23 -8.49
CA PHE A 146 10.56 -3.55 -7.65
C PHE A 146 11.05 -2.13 -7.33
N HIS A 147 10.31 -1.11 -7.77
CA HIS A 147 10.65 0.28 -7.49
C HIS A 147 10.34 0.70 -6.05
N ALA A 148 11.12 1.65 -5.53
CA ALA A 148 10.98 2.19 -4.16
C ALA A 148 11.06 1.09 -3.07
N ALA A 149 12.05 0.22 -3.15
CA ALA A 149 12.20 -0.97 -2.31
C ALA A 149 12.33 -0.69 -0.79
N ALA A 150 12.74 0.52 -0.39
CA ALA A 150 12.82 0.92 1.02
C ALA A 150 11.55 1.60 1.55
N GLY A 151 10.49 1.74 0.74
CA GLY A 151 9.19 2.21 1.17
C GLY A 151 8.37 1.12 1.86
N GLY A 152 7.23 1.49 2.45
CA GLY A 152 6.39 0.54 3.21
C GLY A 152 5.95 -0.69 2.42
N VAL A 153 5.51 -0.54 1.16
CA VAL A 153 5.19 -1.67 0.27
C VAL A 153 6.46 -2.42 -0.13
N GLY A 154 7.56 -1.69 -0.45
CA GLY A 154 8.80 -2.26 -0.92
C GLY A 154 9.47 -3.18 0.10
N LEU A 155 9.55 -2.77 1.38
CA LEU A 155 10.15 -3.61 2.44
C LEU A 155 9.35 -4.90 2.68
N LEU A 156 8.03 -4.85 2.55
CA LEU A 156 7.19 -6.04 2.63
C LEU A 156 7.40 -6.94 1.40
N ALA A 157 7.50 -6.33 0.19
CA ALA A 157 7.77 -7.08 -1.05
C ALA A 157 9.13 -7.77 -1.02
N CYS A 158 10.18 -7.13 -0.49
CA CYS A 158 11.50 -7.73 -0.31
C CYS A 158 11.44 -9.00 0.54
N GLN A 159 10.76 -8.92 1.69
CA GLN A 159 10.61 -10.05 2.60
C GLN A 159 9.77 -11.18 1.99
N TRP A 160 8.65 -10.82 1.36
CA TRP A 160 7.76 -11.80 0.74
C TRP A 160 8.42 -12.51 -0.45
N ALA A 161 9.11 -11.76 -1.33
CA ALA A 161 9.88 -12.31 -2.44
C ALA A 161 10.96 -13.28 -1.93
N LYS A 162 11.71 -12.90 -0.89
CA LYS A 162 12.69 -13.78 -0.24
C LYS A 162 12.04 -15.07 0.27
N ALA A 163 10.88 -14.98 0.93
CA ALA A 163 10.15 -16.15 1.43
C ALA A 163 9.64 -17.08 0.32
N LEU A 164 9.41 -16.54 -0.88
CA LEU A 164 9.05 -17.29 -2.09
C LEU A 164 10.25 -17.83 -2.86
N GLY A 165 11.51 -17.53 -2.45
CA GLY A 165 12.70 -17.92 -3.19
C GLY A 165 12.92 -17.10 -4.48
N VAL A 166 12.40 -15.87 -4.53
CA VAL A 166 12.49 -14.94 -5.65
C VAL A 166 13.59 -13.92 -5.41
N LYS A 167 14.40 -13.62 -6.43
CA LYS A 167 15.44 -12.59 -6.41
C LYS A 167 14.84 -11.22 -6.73
N LEU A 168 14.63 -10.38 -5.71
CA LEU A 168 14.11 -9.04 -5.92
C LEU A 168 15.26 -8.05 -6.07
N ILE A 169 15.33 -7.37 -7.22
CA ILE A 169 16.15 -6.18 -7.44
C ILE A 169 15.32 -4.97 -7.02
N GLY A 170 15.80 -4.20 -6.04
CA GLY A 170 15.10 -3.04 -5.51
C GLY A 170 15.70 -1.71 -5.97
N THR A 171 14.90 -0.73 -6.42
CA THR A 171 15.44 0.61 -6.63
C THR A 171 15.33 1.47 -5.38
N VAL A 172 16.36 2.24 -5.11
CA VAL A 172 16.51 3.10 -3.93
C VAL A 172 17.15 4.44 -4.30
N SER A 173 17.18 5.41 -3.38
CA SER A 173 17.75 6.76 -3.61
C SER A 173 18.95 7.07 -2.70
N SER A 174 19.46 6.10 -1.98
CA SER A 174 20.65 6.29 -1.13
C SER A 174 21.18 4.96 -0.60
N LYS A 175 22.44 4.96 -0.17
CA LYS A 175 23.08 3.80 0.47
C LYS A 175 22.31 3.30 1.70
N ALA A 176 21.84 4.20 2.58
CA ALA A 176 21.09 3.82 3.76
C ALA A 176 19.79 3.06 3.41
N LYS A 177 19.09 3.50 2.35
CA LYS A 177 17.90 2.81 1.83
C LYS A 177 18.26 1.48 1.15
N ALA A 178 19.41 1.38 0.51
CA ALA A 178 19.92 0.13 -0.04
C ALA A 178 20.18 -0.90 1.05
N ASP A 179 20.91 -0.49 2.09
CA ASP A 179 21.22 -1.34 3.24
C ASP A 179 19.93 -1.82 3.93
N LEU A 180 18.94 -0.93 4.09
CA LEU A 180 17.62 -1.27 4.64
C LEU A 180 16.87 -2.30 3.78
N ALA A 181 16.80 -2.10 2.47
CA ALA A 181 16.12 -3.02 1.56
C ALA A 181 16.80 -4.40 1.55
N LYS A 182 18.14 -4.45 1.54
CA LYS A 182 18.92 -5.71 1.63
C LYS A 182 18.71 -6.42 2.96
N ALA A 183 18.67 -5.69 4.08
CA ALA A 183 18.36 -6.27 5.40
C ALA A 183 16.95 -6.91 5.42
N HIS A 184 16.02 -6.42 4.62
CA HIS A 184 14.67 -6.96 4.46
C HIS A 184 14.55 -8.01 3.34
N GLY A 185 15.63 -8.41 2.70
CA GLY A 185 15.63 -9.54 1.78
C GLY A 185 15.69 -9.19 0.30
N ALA A 186 15.88 -7.92 -0.07
CA ALA A 186 16.25 -7.60 -1.46
C ALA A 186 17.53 -8.35 -1.82
N TRP A 187 17.51 -9.03 -2.96
CA TRP A 187 18.70 -9.72 -3.46
C TRP A 187 19.78 -8.74 -3.88
N GLU A 188 19.38 -7.70 -4.65
CA GLU A 188 20.24 -6.60 -5.05
C GLU A 188 19.48 -5.28 -5.01
N THR A 189 20.23 -4.16 -4.99
CA THR A 189 19.67 -2.81 -5.03
C THR A 189 20.36 -1.97 -6.09
N ILE A 190 19.59 -1.04 -6.70
CA ILE A 190 20.08 -0.07 -7.68
C ILE A 190 19.81 1.33 -7.11
N ASP A 191 20.85 2.14 -6.91
CA ASP A 191 20.70 3.53 -6.54
C ASP A 191 20.47 4.38 -7.78
N TYR A 192 19.20 4.67 -8.10
CA TYR A 192 18.82 5.43 -9.28
C TYR A 192 19.33 6.88 -9.29
N SER A 193 19.91 7.39 -8.18
CA SER A 193 20.56 8.70 -8.14
C SER A 193 21.91 8.69 -8.87
N HIS A 194 22.52 7.52 -9.02
CA HIS A 194 23.87 7.33 -9.53
C HIS A 194 23.97 6.29 -10.65
N GLU A 195 22.97 5.42 -10.78
CA GLU A 195 22.98 4.29 -11.71
C GLU A 195 21.82 4.37 -12.71
N ASN A 196 22.05 3.93 -13.94
CA ASN A 196 20.97 3.70 -14.90
C ASN A 196 20.29 2.38 -14.58
N VAL A 197 19.01 2.45 -14.18
CA VAL A 197 18.25 1.28 -13.72
C VAL A 197 18.20 0.17 -14.77
N ALA A 198 17.85 0.49 -16.02
CA ALA A 198 17.69 -0.52 -17.06
C ALA A 198 19.04 -1.18 -17.42
N GLN A 199 20.11 -0.41 -17.50
CA GLN A 199 21.46 -0.93 -17.75
C GLN A 199 21.90 -1.86 -16.61
N ARG A 200 21.64 -1.45 -15.36
CA ARG A 200 22.01 -2.26 -14.20
C ARG A 200 21.20 -3.55 -14.09
N VAL A 201 19.92 -3.52 -14.49
CA VAL A 201 19.10 -4.72 -14.60
C VAL A 201 19.68 -5.69 -15.63
N LEU A 202 20.12 -5.21 -16.82
CA LEU A 202 20.77 -6.05 -17.82
C LEU A 202 22.03 -6.74 -17.28
N GLU A 203 22.87 -6.01 -16.55
CA GLU A 203 24.08 -6.55 -15.93
C GLU A 203 23.76 -7.64 -14.89
N LEU A 204 22.79 -7.38 -14.00
CA LEU A 204 22.38 -8.31 -12.94
C LEU A 204 21.66 -9.56 -13.46
N THR A 205 21.19 -9.53 -14.70
CA THR A 205 20.42 -10.61 -15.33
C THR A 205 21.12 -11.24 -16.54
N ASP A 206 22.42 -11.01 -16.71
CA ASP A 206 23.19 -11.51 -17.87
C ASP A 206 22.51 -11.18 -19.21
N GLY A 207 22.00 -9.97 -19.36
CA GLY A 207 21.31 -9.45 -20.55
C GLY A 207 19.86 -9.91 -20.74
N LYS A 208 19.29 -10.74 -19.84
CA LYS A 208 17.96 -11.35 -20.01
C LYS A 208 16.80 -10.43 -19.63
N LYS A 209 17.06 -9.35 -18.85
CA LYS A 209 16.04 -8.51 -18.21
C LYS A 209 15.16 -9.33 -17.24
N VAL A 210 14.06 -8.72 -16.75
CA VAL A 210 13.16 -9.36 -15.78
C VAL A 210 11.80 -9.68 -16.38
N PRO A 211 11.15 -10.80 -16.03
CA PRO A 211 9.83 -11.16 -16.55
C PRO A 211 8.75 -10.19 -16.04
N VAL A 212 8.95 -9.55 -14.90
CA VAL A 212 7.99 -8.59 -14.33
C VAL A 212 8.69 -7.44 -13.62
N VAL A 213 8.17 -6.23 -13.82
CA VAL A 213 8.54 -5.00 -13.11
C VAL A 213 7.32 -4.50 -12.32
N TYR A 214 7.49 -4.22 -11.03
CA TYR A 214 6.48 -3.62 -10.17
C TYR A 214 6.81 -2.15 -9.93
N ASP A 215 5.95 -1.26 -10.42
CA ASP A 215 6.17 0.19 -10.41
C ASP A 215 5.05 0.91 -9.65
N GLY A 216 5.36 1.39 -8.44
CA GLY A 216 4.50 2.24 -7.62
C GLY A 216 4.84 3.74 -7.74
N VAL A 217 5.88 4.09 -8.52
CA VAL A 217 6.39 5.46 -8.66
C VAL A 217 5.69 6.21 -9.80
N GLY A 218 5.59 5.60 -10.98
CA GLY A 218 4.83 6.11 -12.11
C GLY A 218 5.66 6.95 -13.08
N LYS A 219 5.33 8.24 -13.24
CA LYS A 219 5.88 9.11 -14.29
C LYS A 219 7.39 9.04 -14.43
N ASP A 220 8.13 9.18 -13.32
CA ASP A 220 9.60 9.26 -13.35
C ASP A 220 10.29 7.92 -13.70
N THR A 221 9.64 6.80 -13.41
CA THR A 221 10.21 5.45 -13.59
C THR A 221 9.72 4.74 -14.85
N TRP A 222 8.67 5.24 -15.48
CA TRP A 222 8.04 4.60 -16.63
C TRP A 222 9.01 4.18 -17.75
N PRO A 223 9.94 5.05 -18.24
CA PRO A 223 10.89 4.65 -19.29
C PRO A 223 11.82 3.51 -18.84
N ALA A 224 12.40 3.64 -17.65
CA ALA A 224 13.31 2.63 -17.10
C ALA A 224 12.61 1.30 -16.80
N SER A 225 11.34 1.36 -16.35
CA SER A 225 10.49 0.19 -16.15
C SER A 225 10.30 -0.59 -17.44
N LEU A 226 9.90 0.08 -18.54
CA LEU A 226 9.73 -0.54 -19.85
C LEU A 226 11.04 -1.13 -20.37
N ASP A 227 12.17 -0.46 -20.17
CA ASP A 227 13.49 -0.90 -20.61
C ASP A 227 14.02 -2.09 -19.83
N SER A 228 13.50 -2.33 -18.64
CA SER A 228 13.89 -3.43 -17.74
C SER A 228 13.10 -4.71 -17.97
N VAL A 229 11.91 -4.63 -18.58
CA VAL A 229 11.05 -5.79 -18.85
C VAL A 229 11.58 -6.64 -20.02
N ALA A 230 11.65 -7.95 -19.84
CA ALA A 230 11.99 -8.90 -20.90
C ALA A 230 10.91 -8.94 -21.99
N PRO A 231 11.24 -9.34 -23.24
CA PRO A 231 10.22 -9.51 -24.29
C PRO A 231 9.04 -10.37 -23.81
N ARG A 232 7.82 -9.92 -24.07
CA ARG A 232 6.54 -10.51 -23.60
C ARG A 232 6.39 -10.55 -22.07
N GLY A 233 7.21 -9.76 -21.32
CA GLY A 233 7.08 -9.60 -19.88
C GLY A 233 6.02 -8.57 -19.49
N LEU A 234 5.80 -8.43 -18.21
CA LEU A 234 4.73 -7.63 -17.61
C LEU A 234 5.30 -6.41 -16.85
N LEU A 235 4.79 -5.24 -17.14
CA LEU A 235 4.92 -4.05 -16.31
C LEU A 235 3.64 -3.87 -15.48
N VAL A 236 3.77 -3.95 -14.15
CA VAL A 236 2.69 -3.72 -13.19
C VAL A 236 2.81 -2.30 -12.64
N SER A 237 2.04 -1.37 -13.19
CA SER A 237 2.00 0.03 -12.73
C SER A 237 0.93 0.17 -11.63
N PHE A 238 1.31 0.11 -10.34
CA PHE A 238 0.34 0.08 -9.23
C PHE A 238 0.28 1.37 -8.40
N GLY A 239 1.10 2.38 -8.71
CA GLY A 239 1.13 3.65 -7.97
C GLY A 239 1.50 4.86 -8.85
N ASN A 240 1.39 6.07 -8.28
CA ASN A 240 1.66 7.36 -8.93
C ASN A 240 2.47 8.30 -8.00
N ALA A 241 3.45 7.77 -7.25
CA ALA A 241 4.16 8.57 -6.25
C ALA A 241 4.95 9.76 -6.85
N SER A 242 5.29 9.73 -8.14
CA SER A 242 5.89 10.83 -8.90
C SER A 242 4.93 11.51 -9.89
N GLY A 243 3.68 11.09 -9.92
CA GLY A 243 2.66 11.54 -10.87
C GLY A 243 2.15 10.42 -11.77
N ALA A 244 1.03 10.67 -12.44
CA ALA A 244 0.44 9.73 -13.38
C ALA A 244 1.30 9.55 -14.64
N VAL A 245 1.25 8.36 -15.21
CA VAL A 245 1.77 8.09 -16.56
C VAL A 245 0.68 8.44 -17.57
N GLU A 246 0.94 9.41 -18.42
CA GLU A 246 0.00 9.96 -19.38
C GLU A 246 0.55 9.93 -20.81
N GLY A 247 -0.32 10.04 -21.81
CA GLY A 247 0.06 10.20 -23.21
C GLY A 247 0.81 8.99 -23.81
N VAL A 248 0.57 7.79 -23.31
CA VAL A 248 1.27 6.58 -23.77
C VAL A 248 0.81 6.16 -25.14
N ASN A 249 1.72 6.16 -26.11
CA ASN A 249 1.51 5.49 -27.40
C ASN A 249 1.74 3.99 -27.24
N LEU A 250 0.71 3.17 -27.48
CA LEU A 250 0.79 1.72 -27.33
C LEU A 250 1.84 1.07 -28.24
N GLY A 251 2.23 1.71 -29.37
CA GLY A 251 3.31 1.25 -30.23
C GLY A 251 4.64 1.02 -29.50
N ILE A 252 4.87 1.73 -28.37
CA ILE A 252 6.07 1.52 -27.57
C ILE A 252 6.15 0.10 -26.98
N LEU A 253 5.02 -0.53 -26.68
CA LEU A 253 4.98 -1.88 -26.14
C LEU A 253 5.44 -2.89 -27.16
N ALA A 254 5.04 -2.72 -28.43
CA ALA A 254 5.52 -3.54 -29.53
C ALA A 254 7.03 -3.34 -29.76
N ALA A 255 7.48 -2.08 -29.84
CA ALA A 255 8.89 -1.73 -30.07
C ALA A 255 9.84 -2.26 -28.99
N LYS A 256 9.36 -2.38 -27.73
CA LYS A 256 10.15 -2.88 -26.60
C LYS A 256 10.02 -4.39 -26.37
N GLY A 257 9.37 -5.13 -27.27
CA GLY A 257 9.31 -6.59 -27.22
C GLY A 257 7.94 -7.18 -26.93
N SER A 258 6.86 -6.54 -27.40
CA SER A 258 5.47 -7.00 -27.20
C SER A 258 5.10 -7.14 -25.73
N LEU A 259 5.36 -6.09 -24.96
CA LEU A 259 5.18 -6.06 -23.52
C LEU A 259 3.70 -6.06 -23.12
N TYR A 260 3.41 -6.59 -21.94
CA TYR A 260 2.12 -6.43 -21.27
C TYR A 260 2.23 -5.30 -20.24
N VAL A 261 1.16 -4.52 -20.07
CA VAL A 261 1.04 -3.51 -19.00
C VAL A 261 -0.30 -3.67 -18.30
N THR A 262 -0.30 -3.63 -16.99
CA THR A 262 -1.52 -3.63 -16.20
C THR A 262 -1.50 -2.54 -15.13
N ARG A 263 -2.70 -2.05 -14.78
CA ARG A 263 -2.92 -1.10 -13.69
C ARG A 263 -3.89 -1.71 -12.66
N PRO A 264 -3.39 -2.58 -11.75
CA PRO A 264 -4.23 -3.25 -10.78
C PRO A 264 -4.67 -2.32 -9.65
N THR A 265 -5.79 -2.66 -9.01
CA THR A 265 -6.27 -2.02 -7.78
C THR A 265 -6.64 -3.07 -6.75
N LEU A 266 -6.40 -2.80 -5.47
CA LEU A 266 -6.77 -3.72 -4.38
C LEU A 266 -8.26 -4.08 -4.42
N ALA A 267 -9.14 -3.11 -4.73
CA ALA A 267 -10.58 -3.32 -4.79
C ALA A 267 -11.00 -4.41 -5.80
N THR A 268 -10.23 -4.59 -6.89
CA THR A 268 -10.51 -5.64 -7.89
C THR A 268 -10.17 -7.02 -7.36
N TYR A 269 -9.08 -7.14 -6.61
CA TYR A 269 -8.61 -8.44 -6.07
C TYR A 269 -9.33 -8.83 -4.77
N ALA A 270 -9.59 -7.85 -3.90
CA ALA A 270 -10.36 -8.01 -2.67
C ALA A 270 -11.84 -7.65 -2.89
N ASN A 271 -12.44 -8.14 -3.96
CA ASN A 271 -13.74 -7.71 -4.49
C ASN A 271 -14.96 -8.21 -3.69
N ASN A 272 -14.74 -9.05 -2.70
CA ASN A 272 -15.75 -9.53 -1.75
C ASN A 272 -15.10 -9.93 -0.41
N ALA A 273 -15.93 -10.14 0.60
CA ALA A 273 -15.48 -10.44 1.96
C ALA A 273 -14.65 -11.73 2.06
N GLU A 274 -14.96 -12.75 1.28
CA GLU A 274 -14.24 -14.04 1.28
C GLU A 274 -12.82 -13.88 0.71
N ASN A 275 -12.68 -13.23 -0.45
CA ASN A 275 -11.37 -12.94 -1.05
C ASN A 275 -10.53 -12.06 -0.14
N LEU A 276 -11.13 -11.00 0.44
CA LEU A 276 -10.42 -10.12 1.37
C LEU A 276 -9.91 -10.90 2.59
N GLN A 277 -10.75 -11.76 3.20
CA GLN A 277 -10.35 -12.57 4.36
C GLN A 277 -9.23 -13.54 3.99
N ARG A 278 -9.35 -14.27 2.87
CA ARG A 278 -8.32 -15.21 2.39
C ARG A 278 -6.97 -14.49 2.17
N MET A 279 -6.98 -13.31 1.56
CA MET A 279 -5.77 -12.51 1.36
C MET A 279 -5.17 -12.04 2.71
N ALA A 280 -6.02 -11.63 3.64
CA ALA A 280 -5.60 -11.23 4.98
C ALA A 280 -5.05 -12.41 5.79
N ASP A 281 -5.64 -13.59 5.69
CA ASP A 281 -5.17 -14.79 6.37
C ASP A 281 -3.75 -15.19 5.90
N GLU A 282 -3.47 -15.11 4.58
CA GLU A 282 -2.11 -15.33 4.05
C GLU A 282 -1.14 -14.28 4.61
N LEU A 283 -1.52 -12.99 4.60
CA LEU A 283 -0.72 -11.90 5.16
C LEU A 283 -0.43 -12.11 6.66
N PHE A 284 -1.45 -12.41 7.45
CA PHE A 284 -1.32 -12.64 8.88
C PHE A 284 -0.49 -13.90 9.18
N GLY A 285 -0.63 -14.95 8.36
CA GLY A 285 0.21 -16.14 8.43
C GLY A 285 1.69 -15.83 8.18
N MET A 286 2.01 -14.95 7.24
CA MET A 286 3.37 -14.50 7.00
C MET A 286 3.95 -13.72 8.20
N ILE A 287 3.13 -12.89 8.86
CA ILE A 287 3.55 -12.12 10.04
C ILE A 287 3.73 -13.04 11.24
N THR A 288 2.76 -13.87 11.56
CA THR A 288 2.80 -14.74 12.75
C THR A 288 3.86 -15.84 12.66
N SER A 289 4.20 -16.28 11.44
CA SER A 289 5.33 -17.21 11.22
C SER A 289 6.70 -16.53 11.24
N GLY A 290 6.77 -15.20 11.41
CA GLY A 290 8.03 -14.43 11.41
C GLY A 290 8.68 -14.27 10.02
N LYS A 291 8.02 -14.70 8.94
CA LYS A 291 8.51 -14.51 7.56
C LYS A 291 8.39 -13.06 7.10
N LEU A 292 7.49 -12.30 7.71
CA LEU A 292 7.25 -10.90 7.41
C LEU A 292 7.21 -10.09 8.71
N LYS A 293 8.11 -9.14 8.84
CA LYS A 293 8.18 -8.18 9.94
C LYS A 293 7.66 -6.84 9.46
N VAL A 294 6.78 -6.23 10.23
CA VAL A 294 6.21 -4.91 9.94
C VAL A 294 6.94 -3.86 10.78
N ASP A 295 7.73 -3.02 10.13
CA ASP A 295 8.44 -1.95 10.80
C ASP A 295 7.57 -0.68 10.84
N ILE A 296 7.07 -0.35 12.02
CA ILE A 296 6.38 0.92 12.29
C ILE A 296 7.45 1.97 12.65
N SER A 297 7.98 2.61 11.63
CA SER A 297 9.12 3.53 11.77
C SER A 297 8.70 4.92 12.27
N GLN A 298 7.47 5.34 12.03
CA GLN A 298 6.96 6.65 12.47
C GLN A 298 5.58 6.50 13.11
N ARG A 299 5.39 7.24 14.21
CA ARG A 299 4.11 7.39 14.91
C ARG A 299 3.82 8.87 15.08
N TYR A 300 2.60 9.27 14.74
CA TYR A 300 2.09 10.62 14.94
C TYR A 300 0.76 10.55 15.66
N SER A 301 0.40 11.63 16.38
CA SER A 301 -0.99 11.78 16.81
C SER A 301 -1.89 11.99 15.58
N LEU A 302 -3.17 11.65 15.68
CA LEU A 302 -4.13 11.94 14.61
C LEU A 302 -4.15 13.44 14.25
N ALA A 303 -3.99 14.32 15.24
CA ALA A 303 -3.94 15.77 15.05
C ALA A 303 -2.74 16.20 14.16
N ASP A 304 -1.65 15.43 14.13
CA ASP A 304 -0.46 15.70 13.33
C ASP A 304 -0.52 15.13 11.90
N ALA A 305 -1.68 14.71 11.42
CA ALA A 305 -1.83 14.07 10.09
C ALA A 305 -1.27 14.91 8.94
N ALA A 306 -1.41 16.24 8.98
CA ALA A 306 -0.83 17.15 7.99
C ALA A 306 0.70 17.06 7.95
N LYS A 307 1.34 17.04 9.12
CA LYS A 307 2.80 16.86 9.26
C LYS A 307 3.22 15.49 8.74
N ALA A 308 2.51 14.43 9.12
CA ALA A 308 2.81 13.07 8.68
C ALA A 308 2.73 12.93 7.16
N GLN A 309 1.73 13.51 6.50
CA GLN A 309 1.63 13.54 5.05
C GLN A 309 2.71 14.39 4.38
N THR A 310 3.16 15.48 5.02
CA THR A 310 4.29 16.29 4.55
C THR A 310 5.58 15.47 4.50
N GLU A 311 5.89 14.75 5.58
CA GLU A 311 7.09 13.89 5.66
C GLU A 311 7.04 12.76 4.63
N LEU A 312 5.87 12.13 4.44
CA LEU A 312 5.66 11.10 3.44
C LEU A 312 5.91 11.64 2.02
N SER A 313 5.29 12.76 1.67
CA SER A 313 5.42 13.39 0.35
C SER A 313 6.85 13.84 0.06
N ALA A 314 7.58 14.29 1.08
CA ALA A 314 8.98 14.66 1.00
C ALA A 314 9.95 13.46 0.94
N ARG A 315 9.44 12.21 0.94
CA ARG A 315 10.24 10.97 0.90
C ARG A 315 11.21 10.81 2.09
N ARG A 316 10.88 11.44 3.24
CA ARG A 316 11.67 11.38 4.47
C ARG A 316 11.30 10.21 5.38
N THR A 317 10.28 9.45 5.01
CA THR A 317 9.83 8.26 5.75
C THR A 317 10.39 6.96 5.17
N THR A 318 10.51 5.93 5.99
CA THR A 318 10.80 4.54 5.62
C THR A 318 9.83 3.62 6.36
N GLY A 319 9.65 2.38 5.89
CA GLY A 319 8.73 1.44 6.53
C GLY A 319 7.29 1.94 6.54
N SER A 320 6.56 1.65 7.60
CA SER A 320 5.17 2.06 7.78
C SER A 320 5.04 3.21 8.77
N THR A 321 4.11 4.11 8.50
CA THR A 321 3.71 5.22 9.37
C THR A 321 2.29 4.98 9.87
N VAL A 322 2.05 5.20 11.16
CA VAL A 322 0.73 5.13 11.76
C VAL A 322 0.36 6.44 12.45
N LEU A 323 -0.94 6.74 12.45
CA LEU A 323 -1.55 7.79 13.25
C LEU A 323 -2.27 7.13 14.43
N LEU A 324 -2.12 7.74 15.61
CA LEU A 324 -2.78 7.28 16.83
C LEU A 324 -3.90 8.27 17.19
N PRO A 325 -5.14 7.77 17.34
CA PRO A 325 -6.29 8.56 17.76
C PRO A 325 -6.10 9.24 19.09
#